data_65f79afdfadac7d3b9cb88cdcd579df1
#
_entry.id   65f79afdfadac7d3b9cb88cdcd579df1
#
_cell.length_a   1.000
_cell.length_b   1.000
_cell.length_c   1.000
_cell.angle_alpha   90.00
_cell.angle_beta   90.00
_cell.angle_gamma   90.00
#
_symmetry.space_group_name_H-M   'P 1'
#
loop_
_entity.id
_entity.type
_entity.pdbx_description
1 polymer ?
#
loop_
_entity_poly.entity_id
_entity_poly.type
_entity_poly.pdbx_seq_one_letter_code
_entity_poly.pdbx_strand_id
1 'polypeptide(L)'
;MTKPRIVAIDDEVEFIDVLENYFGLRGYGINVAVRGAKGIEIVKEKMPDVVLMDLKMPGIDGDEVLKLFKSMTPSPKVIFITAYDDGGKTKARLLKMGAYACLDKPVSSLKELEETVNKAASN
;
A
#
# COMPACT_ATOMS: atom_id res chain seq x y z
N MET A 1 -6.49 -16.83 -14.38
CA MET A 1 -5.46 -15.90 -13.89
C MET A 1 -5.67 -15.63 -12.41
N THR A 2 -4.60 -15.67 -11.66
CA THR A 2 -4.67 -15.34 -10.24
C THR A 2 -4.69 -13.83 -10.04
N LYS A 3 -5.42 -13.39 -9.03
CA LYS A 3 -5.41 -11.99 -8.63
C LYS A 3 -4.15 -11.66 -7.85
N PRO A 4 -3.66 -10.41 -7.89
CA PRO A 4 -2.46 -10.05 -7.13
C PRO A 4 -2.68 -10.21 -5.63
N ARG A 5 -1.58 -10.49 -4.94
CA ARG A 5 -1.56 -10.57 -3.49
C ARG A 5 -1.28 -9.19 -2.93
N ILE A 6 -2.02 -8.81 -1.91
CA ILE A 6 -1.98 -7.46 -1.34
C ILE A 6 -1.63 -7.52 0.14
N VAL A 7 -0.82 -6.57 0.59
CA VAL A 7 -0.68 -6.27 2.01
C VAL A 7 -1.07 -4.82 2.21
N ALA A 8 -2.00 -4.56 3.13
CA ALA A 8 -2.44 -3.20 3.46
C ALA A 8 -1.99 -2.85 4.88
N ILE A 9 -1.34 -1.71 5.02
CA ILE A 9 -0.76 -1.24 6.27
C ILE A 9 -1.26 0.17 6.56
N ASP A 10 -2.04 0.33 7.63
CA ASP A 10 -2.63 1.63 7.99
C ASP A 10 -3.10 1.58 9.43
N ASP A 11 -2.82 2.60 10.22
CA ASP A 11 -3.22 2.61 11.63
C ASP A 11 -4.72 2.96 11.83
N GLU A 12 -5.41 3.32 10.75
CA GLU A 12 -6.85 3.56 10.75
C GLU A 12 -7.60 2.24 10.63
N VAL A 13 -8.04 1.69 11.76
CA VAL A 13 -8.66 0.36 11.82
C VAL A 13 -9.86 0.25 10.88
N GLU A 14 -10.72 1.28 10.84
CA GLU A 14 -11.92 1.25 10.00
C GLU A 14 -11.58 1.18 8.52
N PHE A 15 -10.55 1.90 8.09
CA PHE A 15 -10.12 1.86 6.70
C PHE A 15 -9.54 0.48 6.35
N ILE A 16 -8.75 -0.09 7.25
CA ILE A 16 -8.21 -1.44 7.07
C ILE A 16 -9.34 -2.47 6.93
N ASP A 17 -10.38 -2.36 7.76
CA ASP A 17 -11.53 -3.27 7.67
C ASP A 17 -12.23 -3.15 6.32
N VAL A 18 -12.39 -1.93 5.82
CA VAL A 18 -13.00 -1.69 4.50
C VAL A 18 -12.16 -2.35 3.40
N LEU A 19 -10.85 -2.20 3.43
CA LEU A 19 -9.96 -2.79 2.42
C LEU A 19 -10.00 -4.31 2.48
N GLU A 20 -9.90 -4.86 3.68
CA GLU A 20 -9.91 -6.31 3.85
C GLU A 20 -11.22 -6.93 3.34
N ASN A 21 -12.35 -6.31 3.68
CA ASN A 21 -13.65 -6.79 3.22
C ASN A 21 -13.80 -6.65 1.71
N TYR A 22 -13.47 -5.48 1.16
CA TYR A 22 -13.66 -5.24 -0.27
C TYR A 22 -12.85 -6.22 -1.12
N PHE A 23 -11.56 -6.31 -0.86
CA PHE A 23 -10.68 -7.16 -1.66
C PHE A 23 -10.88 -8.63 -1.36
N GLY A 24 -11.11 -8.97 -0.08
CA GLY A 24 -11.36 -10.37 0.31
C GLY A 24 -12.60 -10.95 -0.36
N LEU A 25 -13.70 -10.20 -0.38
CA LEU A 25 -14.94 -10.63 -1.02
C LEU A 25 -14.79 -10.78 -2.53
N ARG A 26 -13.84 -10.09 -3.13
CA ARG A 26 -13.59 -10.15 -4.57
C ARG A 26 -12.53 -11.19 -4.93
N GLY A 27 -12.09 -11.98 -3.96
CA GLY A 27 -11.19 -13.11 -4.22
C GLY A 27 -9.70 -12.80 -4.17
N TYR A 28 -9.31 -11.62 -3.70
CA TYR A 28 -7.89 -11.30 -3.55
C TYR A 28 -7.32 -11.94 -2.29
N GLY A 29 -6.05 -12.38 -2.36
CA GLY A 29 -5.30 -12.69 -1.15
C GLY A 29 -4.84 -11.39 -0.52
N ILE A 30 -5.40 -11.03 0.62
CA ILE A 30 -5.06 -9.80 1.31
C ILE A 30 -4.71 -10.09 2.77
N ASN A 31 -3.58 -9.52 3.21
CA ASN A 31 -3.18 -9.49 4.62
C ASN A 31 -3.16 -8.03 5.05
N VAL A 32 -3.53 -7.77 6.29
CA VAL A 32 -3.62 -6.41 6.80
C VAL A 32 -2.86 -6.23 8.09
N ALA A 33 -2.41 -5.02 8.35
CA ALA A 33 -1.77 -4.67 9.60
C ALA A 33 -2.13 -3.23 9.96
N VAL A 34 -2.38 -2.99 11.25
CA VAL A 34 -2.70 -1.66 11.77
C VAL A 34 -1.47 -0.99 12.39
N ARG A 35 -0.32 -1.64 12.34
CA ARG A 35 0.96 -1.11 12.82
C ARG A 35 2.02 -1.33 11.75
N GLY A 36 2.86 -0.31 11.56
CA GLY A 36 3.89 -0.35 10.52
C GLY A 36 4.87 -1.50 10.68
N ALA A 37 5.38 -1.74 11.90
CA ALA A 37 6.35 -2.80 12.15
C ALA A 37 5.79 -4.18 11.80
N LYS A 38 4.53 -4.43 12.17
CA LYS A 38 3.87 -5.70 11.84
C LYS A 38 3.63 -5.83 10.34
N GLY A 39 3.26 -4.74 9.70
CA GLY A 39 3.08 -4.71 8.25
C GLY A 39 4.36 -5.04 7.50
N ILE A 40 5.47 -4.46 7.91
CA ILE A 40 6.78 -4.74 7.30
C ILE A 40 7.12 -6.23 7.44
N GLU A 41 6.89 -6.80 8.62
CA GLU A 41 7.11 -8.21 8.86
C GLU A 41 6.29 -9.09 7.93
N ILE A 42 5.01 -8.75 7.76
CA ILE A 42 4.10 -9.48 6.86
C ILE A 42 4.57 -9.37 5.41
N VAL A 43 5.00 -8.19 4.97
CA VAL A 43 5.50 -8.01 3.60
C VAL A 43 6.72 -8.89 3.35
N LYS A 44 7.64 -8.95 4.29
CA LYS A 44 8.83 -9.79 4.16
C LYS A 44 8.49 -11.27 4.10
N GLU A 45 7.49 -11.70 4.87
CA GLU A 45 7.06 -13.08 4.92
C GLU A 45 6.23 -13.48 3.69
N LYS A 46 5.25 -12.67 3.33
CA LYS A 46 4.28 -13.01 2.27
C LYS A 46 4.73 -12.62 0.88
N MET A 47 5.67 -11.70 0.75
CA MET A 47 6.18 -11.20 -0.52
C MET A 47 5.04 -10.86 -1.49
N PRO A 48 4.19 -9.86 -1.15
CA PRO A 48 3.02 -9.55 -1.97
C PRO A 48 3.41 -8.87 -3.29
N ASP A 49 2.46 -8.84 -4.21
CA ASP A 49 2.64 -8.09 -5.46
C ASP A 49 2.50 -6.59 -5.24
N VAL A 50 1.59 -6.20 -4.35
CA VAL A 50 1.26 -4.79 -4.10
C VAL A 50 1.14 -4.54 -2.61
N VAL A 51 1.70 -3.42 -2.15
CA VAL A 51 1.53 -2.92 -0.78
C VAL A 51 0.74 -1.63 -0.84
N LEU A 52 -0.36 -1.57 -0.07
CA LEU A 52 -1.12 -0.34 0.16
C LEU A 52 -0.70 0.18 1.53
N MET A 53 -0.26 1.42 1.62
CA MET A 53 0.35 1.90 2.86
C MET A 53 0.05 3.37 3.11
N ASP A 54 -0.26 3.73 4.35
CA ASP A 54 -0.33 5.14 4.74
C ASP A 54 1.09 5.69 4.91
N LEU A 55 1.28 6.92 4.48
CA LEU A 55 2.57 7.60 4.59
C LEU A 55 2.89 8.00 6.04
N LYS A 56 1.90 8.43 6.79
CA LYS A 56 2.09 8.94 8.16
C LYS A 56 1.52 7.98 9.19
N MET A 57 2.40 7.19 9.79
CA MET A 57 2.07 6.31 10.91
C MET A 57 3.07 6.52 12.04
N PRO A 58 2.63 6.43 13.32
CA PRO A 58 3.54 6.62 14.45
C PRO A 58 4.75 5.68 14.38
N GLY A 59 5.93 6.24 14.55
CA GLY A 59 7.18 5.47 14.57
C GLY A 59 7.64 4.92 13.24
N ILE A 60 6.98 5.28 12.15
CA ILE A 60 7.31 4.79 10.81
C ILE A 60 7.57 5.97 9.88
N ASP A 61 8.69 5.89 9.17
CA ASP A 61 9.04 6.84 8.11
C ASP A 61 8.74 6.17 6.78
N GLY A 62 7.77 6.73 6.02
CA GLY A 62 7.36 6.17 4.74
C GLY A 62 8.50 6.08 3.72
N ASP A 63 9.42 7.04 3.73
CA ASP A 63 10.60 7.03 2.85
C ASP A 63 11.49 5.82 3.13
N GLU A 64 11.75 5.58 4.43
CA GLU A 64 12.59 4.46 4.84
C GLU A 64 11.96 3.12 4.48
N VAL A 65 10.66 3.00 4.69
CA VAL A 65 9.92 1.78 4.37
C VAL A 65 9.91 1.53 2.86
N LEU A 66 9.72 2.59 2.07
CA LEU A 66 9.76 2.47 0.62
C LEU A 66 11.12 1.98 0.14
N LYS A 67 12.21 2.53 0.69
CA LYS A 67 13.56 2.06 0.37
C LYS A 67 13.73 0.58 0.71
N LEU A 68 13.24 0.18 1.87
CA LEU A 68 13.30 -1.22 2.29
C LEU A 68 12.59 -2.13 1.30
N PHE A 69 11.34 -1.79 0.93
CA PHE A 69 10.55 -2.60 0.01
C PHE A 69 11.17 -2.63 -1.39
N LYS A 70 11.74 -1.52 -1.85
CA LYS A 70 12.40 -1.47 -3.16
C LYS A 70 13.68 -2.28 -3.20
N SER A 71 14.31 -2.55 -2.05
CA SER A 71 15.51 -3.37 -1.98
C SER A 71 15.22 -4.87 -2.00
N MET A 72 13.98 -5.27 -1.84
CA MET A 72 13.58 -6.68 -1.87
C MET A 72 13.61 -7.23 -3.29
N THR A 73 13.84 -8.54 -3.43
CA THR A 73 13.85 -9.23 -4.71
C THR A 73 12.94 -10.46 -4.61
N PRO A 74 11.78 -10.48 -5.29
CA PRO A 74 11.19 -9.36 -6.03
C PRO A 74 10.70 -8.25 -5.12
N SER A 75 10.68 -7.01 -5.62
CA SER A 75 10.16 -5.90 -4.83
C SER A 75 8.67 -5.72 -5.11
N PRO A 76 7.86 -5.48 -4.06
CA PRO A 76 6.45 -5.21 -4.29
C PRO A 76 6.26 -3.80 -4.88
N LYS A 77 5.15 -3.60 -5.58
CA LYS A 77 4.73 -2.25 -5.97
C LYS A 77 4.11 -1.58 -4.76
N VAL A 78 4.52 -0.35 -4.48
CA VAL A 78 4.03 0.38 -3.30
C VAL A 78 3.10 1.50 -3.73
N ILE A 79 1.89 1.47 -3.21
CA ILE A 79 0.88 2.52 -3.41
C ILE A 79 0.63 3.17 -2.05
N PHE A 80 0.98 4.44 -1.93
CA PHE A 80 0.67 5.19 -0.72
C PHE A 80 -0.75 5.73 -0.79
N ILE A 81 -1.48 5.66 0.31
CA ILE A 81 -2.82 6.23 0.45
C ILE A 81 -2.81 7.07 1.72
N THR A 82 -2.86 8.39 1.59
CA THR A 82 -2.63 9.26 2.74
C THR A 82 -3.48 10.53 2.68
N ALA A 83 -3.80 11.05 3.86
CA ALA A 83 -4.43 12.36 4.00
C ALA A 83 -3.39 13.50 4.03
N TYR A 84 -2.11 13.16 4.12
CA TYR A 84 -1.04 14.15 4.17
C TYR A 84 -0.90 14.88 2.82
N ASP A 85 -0.89 16.21 2.87
CA ASP A 85 -0.77 17.01 1.66
C ASP A 85 0.09 18.24 1.95
N ASP A 86 1.15 18.41 1.17
CA ASP A 86 2.04 19.56 1.24
C ASP A 86 2.17 20.22 -0.14
N GLY A 87 1.08 20.20 -0.91
CA GLY A 87 1.09 20.73 -2.27
C GLY A 87 1.71 19.80 -3.28
N GLY A 88 1.81 18.52 -2.97
CA GLY A 88 2.32 17.50 -3.88
C GLY A 88 3.81 17.27 -3.82
N LYS A 89 4.54 17.97 -2.96
CA LYS A 89 6.01 17.83 -2.86
C LYS A 89 6.43 16.46 -2.43
N THR A 90 5.83 15.93 -1.34
CA THR A 90 6.14 14.61 -0.83
C THR A 90 5.73 13.53 -1.83
N LYS A 91 4.55 13.68 -2.45
CA LYS A 91 4.10 12.72 -3.46
C LYS A 91 5.07 12.64 -4.63
N ALA A 92 5.51 13.80 -5.15
CA ALA A 92 6.47 13.84 -6.26
C ALA A 92 7.77 13.14 -5.87
N ARG A 93 8.25 13.37 -4.65
CA ARG A 93 9.48 12.76 -4.16
C ARG A 93 9.35 11.24 -4.05
N LEU A 94 8.24 10.76 -3.49
CA LEU A 94 8.00 9.32 -3.35
C LEU A 94 7.89 8.62 -4.70
N LEU A 95 7.25 9.26 -5.67
CA LEU A 95 7.17 8.70 -7.03
C LEU A 95 8.56 8.58 -7.64
N LYS A 96 9.41 9.59 -7.45
CA LYS A 96 10.81 9.53 -7.90
C LYS A 96 11.59 8.40 -7.22
N MET A 97 11.28 8.13 -5.96
CA MET A 97 11.92 7.05 -5.22
C MET A 97 11.42 5.66 -5.60
N GLY A 98 10.41 5.58 -6.45
CA GLY A 98 9.93 4.30 -6.95
C GLY A 98 8.57 3.86 -6.45
N ALA A 99 7.82 4.70 -5.72
CA ALA A 99 6.43 4.39 -5.42
C ALA A 99 5.63 4.31 -6.73
N TYR A 100 4.73 3.34 -6.81
CA TYR A 100 3.91 3.21 -8.02
C TYR A 100 2.90 4.35 -8.13
N ALA A 101 2.27 4.70 -6.99
CA ALA A 101 1.27 5.77 -6.94
C ALA A 101 1.17 6.34 -5.54
N CYS A 102 0.65 7.56 -5.44
CA CYS A 102 0.33 8.20 -4.18
C CYS A 102 -1.09 8.74 -4.31
N LEU A 103 -2.01 8.16 -3.53
CA LEU A 103 -3.44 8.48 -3.60
C LEU A 103 -3.86 9.24 -2.35
N ASP A 104 -4.92 10.03 -2.49
CA ASP A 104 -5.45 10.83 -1.39
C ASP A 104 -6.50 10.08 -0.58
N LYS A 105 -6.57 10.38 0.71
CA LYS A 105 -7.71 10.02 1.55
C LYS A 105 -8.69 11.19 1.62
N PRO A 106 -9.98 10.92 1.69
CA PRO A 106 -10.61 9.59 1.64
C PRO A 106 -10.58 9.01 0.23
N VAL A 107 -10.56 7.68 0.15
CA VAL A 107 -10.64 6.99 -1.13
C VAL A 107 -12.06 7.14 -1.65
N SER A 108 -12.22 7.81 -2.79
CA SER A 108 -13.54 8.10 -3.35
C SER A 108 -14.16 6.90 -4.06
N SER A 109 -13.32 5.96 -4.53
CA SER A 109 -13.80 4.81 -5.26
C SER A 109 -12.89 3.61 -5.01
N LEU A 110 -13.45 2.58 -4.36
CA LEU A 110 -12.72 1.32 -4.15
C LEU A 110 -12.50 0.60 -5.47
N LYS A 111 -13.40 0.78 -6.44
CA LYS A 111 -13.24 0.21 -7.78
C LYS A 111 -12.02 0.82 -8.47
N GLU A 112 -11.85 2.13 -8.39
CA GLU A 112 -10.66 2.78 -8.96
C GLU A 112 -9.39 2.34 -8.26
N LEU A 113 -9.44 2.16 -6.94
CA LEU A 113 -8.31 1.64 -6.20
C LEU A 113 -7.96 0.23 -6.68
N GLU A 114 -8.98 -0.61 -6.87
CA GLU A 114 -8.78 -1.96 -7.40
C GLU A 114 -8.12 -1.93 -8.78
N GLU A 115 -8.56 -1.04 -9.65
CA GLU A 115 -7.96 -0.88 -10.97
C GLU A 115 -6.48 -0.48 -10.87
N THR A 116 -6.15 0.42 -9.94
CA THR A 116 -4.77 0.84 -9.71
C THR A 116 -3.92 -0.33 -9.20
N VAL A 117 -4.46 -1.12 -8.29
CA VAL A 117 -3.80 -2.32 -7.78
C VAL A 117 -3.47 -3.30 -8.92
N ASN A 118 -4.45 -3.56 -9.79
CA ASN A 118 -4.25 -4.48 -10.91
C ASN A 118 -3.22 -3.96 -11.91
N LYS A 119 -3.23 -2.67 -12.20
CA LYS A 119 -2.23 -2.05 -13.08
C LYS A 119 -0.83 -2.14 -12.48
N ALA A 120 -0.71 -1.88 -11.17
CA ALA A 120 0.57 -1.98 -10.49
C ALA A 120 1.12 -3.39 -10.56
N ALA A 121 0.29 -4.39 -10.31
CA ALA A 121 0.71 -5.78 -10.29
C ALA A 121 1.12 -6.29 -11.68
N SER A 122 0.58 -5.72 -12.74
CA SER A 122 0.87 -6.18 -14.10
C SER A 122 2.05 -5.47 -14.77
N ASN A 123 2.66 -4.51 -14.09
CA ASN A 123 3.81 -3.78 -14.63
C ASN A 123 5.16 -4.44 -14.31
#